data_3339530fe19c336cfa60404a2e7d7a8e
#
_entry.id   3339530fe19c336cfa60404a2e7d7a8e
#
_cell.length_a   1.000
_cell.length_b   1.000
_cell.length_c   1.000
_cell.angle_alpha   90.00
_cell.angle_beta   90.00
_cell.angle_gamma   90.00
#
_symmetry.space_group_name_H-M   'P 1'
#
loop_
_entity.id
_entity.type
_entity.pdbx_description
1 polymer ?
#
loop_
_entity_poly.entity_id
_entity_poly.type
_entity_poly.pdbx_seq_one_letter_code
_entity_poly.pdbx_strand_id
1 'polypeptide(L)'
;MSKPSQRGVLHAERIQLALARELAELFRDEIGDPVLEDLRVLDVVLSKDGRHARVHVATSGESQAVSAALARATPFLRASVASALSLERTPDLKFVLHPEGAT
;
A
#
# COMPACT_ATOMS: atom_id res chain seq x y z
N MET A 1 -7.73 31.47 15.02
CA MET A 1 -7.38 30.09 15.22
C MET A 1 -7.03 29.42 13.91
N SER A 2 -5.84 28.95 13.81
CA SER A 2 -5.41 28.35 12.55
C SER A 2 -5.85 26.90 12.47
N LYS A 3 -6.07 26.45 11.26
CA LYS A 3 -6.33 25.04 10.99
C LYS A 3 -5.18 24.49 10.17
N PRO A 4 -4.00 24.34 10.80
CA PRO A 4 -2.84 23.88 10.04
C PRO A 4 -3.04 22.50 9.47
N SER A 5 -3.89 21.72 10.11
CA SER A 5 -4.13 20.35 9.72
C SER A 5 -4.83 20.20 8.38
N GLN A 6 -5.53 21.23 7.91
CA GLN A 6 -6.29 21.09 6.67
C GLN A 6 -5.38 20.88 5.47
N ARG A 7 -4.30 21.66 5.38
CA ARG A 7 -3.33 21.49 4.31
C ARG A 7 -2.58 20.16 4.45
N GLY A 8 -2.22 19.81 5.69
CA GLY A 8 -1.55 18.54 5.95
C GLY A 8 -2.44 17.35 5.66
N VAL A 9 -3.73 17.43 5.96
CA VAL A 9 -4.68 16.36 5.69
C VAL A 9 -4.82 16.16 4.19
N LEU A 10 -4.97 17.23 3.42
CA LEU A 10 -5.07 17.13 1.97
C LEU A 10 -3.81 16.53 1.35
N HIS A 11 -2.65 16.92 1.89
CA HIS A 11 -1.38 16.38 1.41
C HIS A 11 -1.29 14.88 1.69
N ALA A 12 -1.62 14.47 2.92
CA ALA A 12 -1.62 13.07 3.29
C ALA A 12 -2.61 12.25 2.45
N GLU A 13 -3.80 12.80 2.20
CA GLU A 13 -4.79 12.13 1.37
C GLU A 13 -4.29 11.93 -0.05
N ARG A 14 -3.60 12.92 -0.61
CA ARG A 14 -3.02 12.82 -1.95
C ARG A 14 -1.96 11.73 -2.01
N ILE A 15 -1.10 11.67 -0.99
CA ILE A 15 -0.07 10.64 -0.91
C ILE A 15 -0.72 9.28 -0.79
N GLN A 16 -1.71 9.13 0.08
CA GLN A 16 -2.42 7.87 0.25
C GLN A 16 -3.04 7.39 -1.04
N LEU A 17 -3.67 8.28 -1.78
CA LEU A 17 -4.29 7.95 -3.05
C LEU A 17 -3.24 7.57 -4.09
N ALA A 18 -2.15 8.31 -4.15
CA ALA A 18 -1.06 8.03 -5.08
C ALA A 18 -0.41 6.69 -4.77
N LEU A 19 -0.20 6.39 -3.47
CA LEU A 19 0.33 5.10 -3.05
C LEU A 19 -0.61 3.96 -3.45
N ALA A 20 -1.91 4.12 -3.21
CA ALA A 20 -2.89 3.10 -3.55
C ALA A 20 -2.89 2.81 -5.04
N ARG A 21 -2.86 3.84 -5.86
CA ARG A 21 -2.85 3.69 -7.31
C ARG A 21 -1.58 3.01 -7.82
N GLU A 22 -0.44 3.46 -7.31
CA GLU A 22 0.84 2.90 -7.73
C GLU A 22 0.96 1.44 -7.33
N LEU A 23 0.59 1.12 -6.09
CA LEU A 23 0.63 -0.26 -5.61
C LEU A 23 -0.32 -1.16 -6.41
N ALA A 24 -1.52 -0.68 -6.72
CA ALA A 24 -2.48 -1.45 -7.52
C ALA A 24 -1.90 -1.77 -8.89
N GLU A 25 -1.24 -0.79 -9.52
CA GLU A 25 -0.61 -1.00 -10.82
C GLU A 25 0.55 -2.00 -10.72
N LEU A 26 1.36 -1.88 -9.67
CA LEU A 26 2.49 -2.79 -9.48
C LEU A 26 2.03 -4.23 -9.30
N PHE A 27 0.98 -4.45 -8.49
CA PHE A 27 0.44 -5.80 -8.31
C PHE A 27 -0.16 -6.35 -9.59
N ARG A 28 -0.80 -5.52 -10.39
CA ARG A 28 -1.41 -5.96 -11.64
C ARG A 28 -0.37 -6.24 -12.71
N ASP A 29 0.63 -5.36 -12.84
CA ASP A 29 1.49 -5.37 -14.02
C ASP A 29 2.91 -5.89 -13.76
N GLU A 30 3.42 -5.81 -12.52
CA GLU A 30 4.82 -6.08 -12.25
C GLU A 30 5.07 -7.25 -11.32
N ILE A 31 4.10 -7.59 -10.47
CA ILE A 31 4.26 -8.70 -9.53
C ILE A 31 3.72 -9.97 -10.18
N GLY A 32 4.61 -10.90 -10.53
CA GLY A 32 4.23 -12.12 -11.20
C GLY A 32 3.99 -13.31 -10.29
N ASP A 33 3.86 -13.10 -8.99
CA ASP A 33 3.67 -14.18 -8.04
C ASP A 33 2.22 -14.67 -8.09
N PRO A 34 1.99 -15.96 -8.44
CA PRO A 34 0.62 -16.49 -8.52
C PRO A 34 -0.16 -16.39 -7.22
N VAL A 35 0.53 -16.39 -6.08
CA VAL A 35 -0.11 -16.27 -4.77
C VAL A 35 -0.78 -14.91 -4.63
N LEU A 36 -0.28 -13.89 -5.33
CA LEU A 36 -0.79 -12.52 -5.26
C LEU A 36 -1.66 -12.14 -6.47
N GLU A 37 -2.02 -13.11 -7.28
CA GLU A 37 -2.69 -12.85 -8.56
C GLU A 37 -4.03 -12.14 -8.40
N ASP A 38 -4.81 -12.50 -7.39
CA ASP A 38 -6.12 -11.91 -7.17
C ASP A 38 -6.14 -10.82 -6.10
N LEU A 39 -4.96 -10.41 -5.65
CA LEU A 39 -4.88 -9.40 -4.60
C LEU A 39 -5.33 -8.04 -5.12
N ARG A 40 -6.16 -7.37 -4.33
CA ARG A 40 -6.64 -6.03 -4.67
C ARG A 40 -6.31 -5.07 -3.54
N VAL A 41 -5.81 -3.89 -3.91
CA VAL A 41 -5.54 -2.82 -2.95
C VAL A 41 -6.86 -2.11 -2.66
N LEU A 42 -7.27 -2.11 -1.40
CA LEU A 42 -8.52 -1.49 -0.97
C LEU A 42 -8.30 -0.05 -0.54
N ASP A 43 -7.24 0.18 0.23
CA ASP A 43 -7.01 1.48 0.82
C ASP A 43 -5.59 1.57 1.35
N VAL A 44 -5.07 2.78 1.48
CA VAL A 44 -3.77 3.04 2.09
C VAL A 44 -3.94 4.13 3.13
N VAL A 45 -3.49 3.86 4.35
CA VAL A 45 -3.56 4.82 5.44
C VAL A 45 -2.14 5.15 5.90
N LEU A 46 -1.77 6.40 5.76
CA LEU A 46 -0.45 6.89 6.13
C LEU A 46 -0.44 7.31 7.59
N SER A 47 0.62 6.95 8.32
CA SER A 47 0.76 7.41 9.70
C SER A 47 0.99 8.92 9.74
N LYS A 48 0.75 9.53 10.89
CA LYS A 48 0.90 10.98 11.06
C LYS A 48 2.30 11.48 10.71
N ASP A 49 3.31 10.69 11.04
CA ASP A 49 4.70 11.06 10.77
C ASP A 49 5.16 10.67 9.37
N GLY A 50 4.30 10.04 8.58
CA GLY A 50 4.62 9.62 7.23
C GLY A 50 5.56 8.46 7.11
N ARG A 51 5.90 7.80 8.21
CA ARG A 51 6.88 6.71 8.21
C ARG A 51 6.29 5.34 7.91
N HIS A 52 5.00 5.19 8.11
CA HIS A 52 4.33 3.90 7.94
C HIS A 52 3.09 4.06 7.10
N ALA A 53 2.88 3.13 6.19
CA ALA A 53 1.67 3.08 5.38
C ALA A 53 1.03 1.72 5.59
N ARG A 54 -0.21 1.71 6.07
CA ARG A 54 -1.00 0.48 6.13
C ARG A 54 -1.71 0.31 4.83
N VAL A 55 -1.43 -0.79 4.16
CA VAL A 55 -2.02 -1.10 2.87
C VAL A 55 -3.04 -2.19 3.09
N HIS A 56 -4.32 -1.83 3.01
CA HIS A 56 -5.41 -2.78 3.16
C HIS A 56 -5.64 -3.46 1.82
N VAL A 57 -5.58 -4.79 1.83
CA VAL A 57 -5.70 -5.58 0.60
C VAL A 57 -6.74 -6.69 0.79
N ALA A 58 -7.43 -7.01 -0.29
CA ALA A 58 -8.36 -8.14 -0.32
C ALA A 58 -7.75 -9.27 -1.13
N THR A 59 -7.90 -10.48 -0.64
CA THR A 59 -7.37 -11.66 -1.31
C THR A 59 -8.17 -12.90 -0.94
N SER A 60 -8.28 -13.85 -1.86
CA SER A 60 -8.86 -15.16 -1.59
C SER A 60 -7.79 -16.17 -1.21
N GLY A 61 -6.52 -15.78 -1.27
CA GLY A 61 -5.41 -16.68 -0.97
C GLY A 61 -5.30 -17.01 0.52
N GLU A 62 -4.52 -18.04 0.82
CA GLU A 62 -4.26 -18.46 2.17
C GLU A 62 -3.38 -17.41 2.86
N SER A 63 -3.75 -16.97 4.07
CA SER A 63 -3.13 -15.83 4.76
C SER A 63 -1.63 -15.92 4.89
N GLN A 64 -1.11 -17.08 5.31
CA GLN A 64 0.33 -17.22 5.52
C GLN A 64 1.09 -17.16 4.21
N ALA A 65 0.57 -17.79 3.18
CA ALA A 65 1.19 -17.78 1.86
C ALA A 65 1.20 -16.36 1.29
N VAL A 66 0.08 -15.66 1.41
CA VAL A 66 -0.03 -14.27 0.95
C VAL A 66 0.91 -13.36 1.72
N SER A 67 0.95 -13.50 3.04
CA SER A 67 1.84 -12.67 3.87
C SER A 67 3.31 -12.89 3.51
N ALA A 68 3.71 -14.14 3.28
CA ALA A 68 5.08 -14.45 2.89
C ALA A 68 5.40 -13.86 1.51
N ALA A 69 4.46 -13.97 0.57
CA ALA A 69 4.65 -13.40 -0.76
C ALA A 69 4.75 -11.89 -0.72
N LEU A 70 3.93 -11.23 0.11
CA LEU A 70 4.00 -9.78 0.29
C LEU A 70 5.33 -9.35 0.90
N ALA A 71 5.81 -10.12 1.88
CA ALA A 71 7.11 -9.83 2.50
C ALA A 71 8.23 -9.90 1.46
N ARG A 72 8.19 -10.88 0.57
CA ARG A 72 9.18 -11.01 -0.51
C ARG A 72 9.09 -9.85 -1.51
N ALA A 73 7.90 -9.37 -1.78
CA ALA A 73 7.69 -8.30 -2.75
C ALA A 73 7.97 -6.90 -2.18
N THR A 74 7.96 -6.75 -0.87
CA THR A 74 8.03 -5.44 -0.22
C THR A 74 9.24 -4.61 -0.64
N PRO A 75 10.47 -5.14 -0.71
CA PRO A 75 11.60 -4.31 -1.14
C PRO A 75 11.42 -3.74 -2.55
N PHE A 76 10.91 -4.54 -3.46
CA PHE A 76 10.64 -4.08 -4.82
C PHE A 76 9.54 -3.02 -4.82
N LEU A 77 8.46 -3.25 -4.08
CA LEU A 77 7.34 -2.31 -4.00
C LEU A 77 7.78 -0.97 -3.43
N ARG A 78 8.58 -0.99 -2.36
CA ARG A 78 9.08 0.25 -1.76
C ARG A 78 9.97 1.03 -2.74
N ALA A 79 10.87 0.34 -3.40
CA ALA A 79 11.76 0.98 -4.37
C ALA A 79 10.97 1.57 -5.54
N SER A 80 9.97 0.84 -6.03
CA SER A 80 9.15 1.31 -7.14
C SER A 80 8.32 2.52 -6.76
N VAL A 81 7.73 2.51 -5.58
CA VAL A 81 6.94 3.63 -5.08
C VAL A 81 7.84 4.86 -4.89
N ALA A 82 9.02 4.67 -4.31
CA ALA A 82 9.96 5.77 -4.10
C ALA A 82 10.31 6.45 -5.41
N SER A 83 10.56 5.64 -6.43
CA SER A 83 10.92 6.15 -7.75
C SER A 83 9.74 6.86 -8.42
N ALA A 84 8.55 6.24 -8.37
CA ALA A 84 7.40 6.75 -9.08
C ALA A 84 6.83 8.02 -8.47
N LEU A 85 6.85 8.14 -7.15
CA LEU A 85 6.18 9.22 -6.45
C LEU A 85 7.11 10.33 -5.98
N SER A 86 8.41 10.14 -6.11
CA SER A 86 9.41 11.14 -5.70
C SER A 86 9.19 11.64 -4.28
N LEU A 87 8.92 10.71 -3.38
CA LEU A 87 8.67 11.05 -1.97
C LEU A 87 9.99 11.40 -1.28
N GLU A 88 9.94 12.39 -0.39
CA GLU A 88 11.09 12.72 0.44
C GLU A 88 11.52 11.53 1.27
N ARG A 89 10.55 10.80 1.77
CA ARG A 89 10.77 9.61 2.57
C ARG A 89 9.76 8.56 2.15
N THR A 90 10.26 7.37 1.85
CA THR A 90 9.40 6.26 1.49
C THR A 90 8.91 5.57 2.77
N PRO A 91 7.61 5.49 2.99
CA PRO A 91 7.10 4.84 4.19
C PRO A 91 7.33 3.34 4.14
N ASP A 92 7.41 2.73 5.32
CA ASP A 92 7.38 1.29 5.43
C ASP A 92 5.98 0.82 5.12
N LEU A 93 5.87 -0.24 4.32
CA LEU A 93 4.58 -0.78 3.91
C LEU A 93 4.18 -1.90 4.86
N LYS A 94 3.01 -1.78 5.46
CA LYS A 94 2.44 -2.84 6.28
C LYS A 94 1.13 -3.27 5.65
N PHE A 95 1.04 -4.54 5.30
CA PHE A 95 -0.14 -5.06 4.62
C PHE A 95 -1.13 -5.62 5.64
N VAL A 96 -2.38 -5.23 5.48
CA VAL A 96 -3.49 -5.73 6.31
C VAL A 96 -4.40 -6.51 5.37
N LEU A 97 -4.50 -7.81 5.63
CA LEU A 97 -5.24 -8.71 4.77
C LEU A 97 -6.71 -8.76 5.16
N HIS A 98 -7.57 -8.62 4.17
CA HIS A 98 -9.01 -8.78 4.32
C HIS A 98 -9.44 -9.96 3.46
N PRO A 99 -9.92 -11.06 4.08
CA PRO A 99 -10.31 -12.23 3.29
C PRO A 99 -11.45 -11.89 2.35
N GLU A 100 -11.30 -12.33 1.10
CA GLU A 100 -12.33 -12.16 0.09
C GLU A 100 -13.53 -13.02 0.47
N GLY A 101 -14.74 -12.46 0.36
CA GLY A 101 -15.95 -13.19 0.70
C GLY A 101 -16.28 -13.24 2.18
N ALA A 102 -15.45 -12.67 3.05
CA ALA A 102 -15.78 -12.54 4.46
C ALA A 102 -16.80 -11.42 4.63
N THR A 103 -17.82 -11.66 5.40
CA THR A 103 -18.84 -10.66 5.66
C THR A 103 -18.93 -10.31 7.12
#